data_444fe681e0229a252ae8b8ca87ce5681
#
_entry.id   444fe681e0229a252ae8b8ca87ce5681
#
_cell.length_a   1.000
_cell.length_b   1.000
_cell.length_c   1.000
_cell.angle_alpha   90.00
_cell.angle_beta   90.00
_cell.angle_gamma   90.00
#
_symmetry.space_group_name_H-M   'P 1'
#
loop_
_entity.id
_entity.type
_entity.pdbx_description
1 polymer ?
#
loop_
_entity_poly.entity_id
_entity_poly.type
_entity_poly.pdbx_seq_one_letter_code
_entity_poly.pdbx_strand_id
1 'polypeptide(L)'
;FIICAGYKQHVIKEWFADYFLHTSDITFDFTQDDKIIVHNKRAEQWKVTVVDTGLNTMTGGRLKRVRDFIGDEPFFMTYGDGVSDVDINALYEFHKKNGRLATMSAVNVGQQFGVLDIENDGRISQFREKNNSDGGVINAGYMVMEPQIFSYIEGDDTVFEKQPIEKVA
;
A
#
# COMPACT_ATOMS: atom_id res chain seq x y z
N PHE A 1 6.27 -11.08 0.18
CA PHE A 1 5.32 -10.00 0.52
C PHE A 1 4.99 -10.07 2.00
N ILE A 2 4.79 -8.89 2.64
CA ILE A 2 4.38 -8.78 4.05
C ILE A 2 3.10 -7.96 4.08
N ILE A 3 2.03 -8.53 4.63
CA ILE A 3 0.74 -7.88 4.76
C ILE A 3 0.54 -7.49 6.23
N CYS A 4 0.46 -6.19 6.48
CA CYS A 4 0.14 -5.63 7.80
C CYS A 4 -1.37 -5.74 8.03
N ALA A 5 -1.83 -6.78 8.69
CA ALA A 5 -3.23 -7.06 8.89
C ALA A 5 -3.74 -6.58 10.26
N GLY A 6 -5.03 -6.28 10.33
CA GLY A 6 -5.73 -5.84 11.54
C GLY A 6 -7.16 -6.33 11.52
N TYR A 7 -8.11 -5.43 11.26
CA TYR A 7 -9.53 -5.78 11.16
C TYR A 7 -9.76 -6.88 10.12
N LYS A 8 -10.54 -7.89 10.49
CA LYS A 8 -10.84 -9.07 9.63
C LYS A 8 -9.60 -9.78 9.05
N GLN A 9 -8.48 -9.77 9.76
CA GLN A 9 -7.25 -10.43 9.32
C GLN A 9 -7.44 -11.93 9.00
N HIS A 10 -8.39 -12.60 9.67
CA HIS A 10 -8.72 -14.00 9.43
C HIS A 10 -9.17 -14.25 7.98
N VAL A 11 -9.96 -13.34 7.41
CA VAL A 11 -10.42 -13.46 6.01
C VAL A 11 -9.23 -13.45 5.03
N ILE A 12 -8.23 -12.58 5.28
CA ILE A 12 -7.02 -12.53 4.46
C ILE A 12 -6.22 -13.83 4.62
N LYS A 13 -6.08 -14.33 5.85
CA LYS A 13 -5.35 -15.57 6.14
C LYS A 13 -6.03 -16.78 5.53
N GLU A 14 -7.35 -16.90 5.65
CA GLU A 14 -8.15 -17.96 5.04
C GLU A 14 -8.01 -17.96 3.51
N TRP A 15 -8.09 -16.77 2.89
CA TRP A 15 -7.91 -16.65 1.45
C TRP A 15 -6.55 -17.19 0.98
N PHE A 16 -5.46 -16.87 1.68
CA PHE A 16 -4.13 -17.37 1.36
C PHE A 16 -3.95 -18.86 1.71
N ALA A 17 -4.58 -19.33 2.78
CA ALA A 17 -4.56 -20.76 3.15
C ALA A 17 -5.19 -21.63 2.05
N ASP A 18 -6.26 -21.13 1.45
CA ASP A 18 -7.02 -21.82 0.40
C ASP A 18 -6.64 -21.35 -1.02
N TYR A 19 -5.58 -20.56 -1.17
CA TYR A 19 -5.19 -19.93 -2.44
C TYR A 19 -5.07 -20.93 -3.58
N PHE A 20 -4.50 -22.11 -3.30
CA PHE A 20 -4.36 -23.18 -4.30
C PHE A 20 -5.71 -23.73 -4.78
N LEU A 21 -6.75 -23.71 -3.93
CA LEU A 21 -8.11 -24.11 -4.31
C LEU A 21 -8.73 -23.10 -5.31
N HIS A 22 -8.39 -21.81 -5.17
CA HIS A 22 -8.94 -20.78 -6.04
C HIS A 22 -8.24 -20.67 -7.40
N THR A 23 -7.01 -21.15 -7.49
CA THR A 23 -6.16 -20.99 -8.68
C THR A 23 -5.90 -22.27 -9.44
N SER A 24 -6.44 -23.41 -8.99
CA SER A 24 -6.23 -24.73 -9.58
C SER A 24 -7.54 -25.39 -10.01
N ASP A 25 -7.45 -26.32 -10.96
CA ASP A 25 -8.55 -27.23 -11.26
C ASP A 25 -8.56 -28.35 -10.21
N ILE A 26 -9.71 -28.62 -9.59
CA ILE A 26 -9.80 -29.50 -8.43
C ILE A 26 -10.92 -30.52 -8.63
N THR A 27 -10.64 -31.79 -8.27
CA THR A 27 -11.66 -32.82 -8.07
C THR A 27 -11.80 -33.08 -6.59
N PHE A 28 -13.01 -32.97 -6.08
CA PHE A 28 -13.40 -33.42 -4.75
C PHE A 28 -14.04 -34.83 -4.91
N ASP A 29 -13.38 -35.86 -4.41
CA ASP A 29 -13.85 -37.21 -4.50
C ASP A 29 -14.43 -37.67 -3.16
N PHE A 30 -15.73 -37.55 -3.02
CA PHE A 30 -16.48 -37.97 -1.83
C PHE A 30 -16.75 -39.47 -1.78
N THR A 31 -16.27 -40.23 -2.76
CA THR A 31 -16.39 -41.72 -2.78
C THR A 31 -15.21 -42.40 -2.10
N GLN A 32 -14.13 -41.66 -1.84
CA GLN A 32 -12.86 -42.14 -1.28
C GLN A 32 -12.33 -41.19 -0.17
N ASP A 33 -12.95 -41.26 1.00
CA ASP A 33 -12.49 -40.55 2.21
C ASP A 33 -12.15 -39.07 1.97
N ASP A 34 -13.04 -38.31 1.29
CA ASP A 34 -12.93 -36.86 1.04
C ASP A 34 -11.59 -36.43 0.38
N LYS A 35 -11.12 -37.21 -0.55
CA LYS A 35 -9.87 -36.98 -1.24
C LYS A 35 -9.94 -35.74 -2.15
N ILE A 36 -9.00 -34.83 -1.98
CA ILE A 36 -8.81 -33.66 -2.86
C ILE A 36 -7.70 -33.98 -3.87
N ILE A 37 -8.02 -33.87 -5.16
CA ILE A 37 -7.08 -34.06 -6.27
C ILE A 37 -6.90 -32.73 -6.96
N VAL A 38 -5.69 -32.15 -6.87
CA VAL A 38 -5.35 -30.88 -7.50
C VAL A 38 -4.73 -31.18 -8.87
N HIS A 39 -5.40 -30.66 -9.92
CA HIS A 39 -4.88 -30.65 -11.27
C HIS A 39 -4.21 -29.29 -11.53
N ASN A 40 -3.46 -29.07 -12.54
CA ASN A 40 -2.95 -27.77 -13.01
C ASN A 40 -2.73 -26.69 -11.95
N LYS A 41 -1.65 -26.76 -11.19
CA LYS A 41 -1.26 -25.70 -10.23
C LYS A 41 -0.86 -24.43 -10.99
N ARG A 42 -1.69 -23.39 -10.90
CA ARG A 42 -1.46 -22.06 -11.51
C ARG A 42 -1.12 -20.98 -10.48
N ALA A 43 -0.85 -21.38 -9.23
CA ALA A 43 -0.50 -20.43 -8.20
C ALA A 43 0.87 -19.77 -8.50
N GLU A 44 0.93 -18.47 -8.37
CA GLU A 44 2.19 -17.72 -8.44
C GLU A 44 3.12 -18.14 -7.30
N GLN A 45 4.43 -18.04 -7.55
CA GLN A 45 5.46 -18.44 -6.58
C GLN A 45 5.74 -17.30 -5.57
N TRP A 46 4.69 -16.86 -4.86
CA TRP A 46 4.83 -15.83 -3.83
C TRP A 46 5.13 -16.45 -2.46
N LYS A 47 5.95 -15.76 -1.70
CA LYS A 47 6.04 -15.94 -0.26
C LYS A 47 5.29 -14.79 0.39
N VAL A 48 4.17 -15.08 1.05
CA VAL A 48 3.31 -14.09 1.68
C VAL A 48 3.28 -14.34 3.19
N THR A 49 3.57 -13.30 3.95
CA THR A 49 3.47 -13.31 5.42
C THR A 49 2.36 -12.34 5.82
N VAL A 50 1.33 -12.83 6.50
CA VAL A 50 0.24 -12.01 7.03
C VAL A 50 0.47 -11.83 8.53
N VAL A 51 0.85 -10.62 8.91
CA VAL A 51 1.21 -10.26 10.29
C VAL A 51 0.04 -9.56 10.97
N ASP A 52 -0.34 -10.02 12.16
CA ASP A 52 -1.27 -9.29 13.02
C ASP A 52 -0.56 -8.05 13.58
N THR A 53 -0.87 -6.91 13.03
CA THR A 53 -0.31 -5.62 13.46
C THR A 53 -1.24 -4.84 14.40
N GLY A 54 -2.30 -5.49 14.89
CA GLY A 54 -3.25 -4.91 15.84
C GLY A 54 -4.40 -4.17 15.17
N LEU A 55 -5.54 -4.10 15.88
CA LEU A 55 -6.76 -3.48 15.37
C LEU A 55 -6.63 -1.95 15.25
N ASN A 56 -6.13 -1.32 16.31
CA ASN A 56 -6.11 0.15 16.46
C ASN A 56 -4.75 0.78 16.13
N THR A 57 -3.80 -0.01 15.66
CA THR A 57 -2.46 0.46 15.32
C THR A 57 -2.50 1.34 14.07
N MET A 58 -1.86 2.50 14.13
CA MET A 58 -1.76 3.43 13.01
C MET A 58 -0.72 2.97 11.98
N THR A 59 -0.67 3.63 10.83
CA THR A 59 0.14 3.23 9.65
C THR A 59 1.62 3.04 9.97
N GLY A 60 2.23 3.96 10.70
CA GLY A 60 3.61 3.86 11.15
C GLY A 60 3.82 2.73 12.15
N GLY A 61 2.92 2.58 13.12
CA GLY A 61 2.97 1.49 14.09
C GLY A 61 2.91 0.12 13.42
N ARG A 62 2.04 -0.06 12.42
CA ARG A 62 1.98 -1.31 11.64
C ARG A 62 3.30 -1.60 10.94
N LEU A 63 3.89 -0.60 10.32
CA LEU A 63 5.18 -0.72 9.66
C LEU A 63 6.27 -1.11 10.68
N LYS A 64 6.30 -0.49 11.85
CA LYS A 64 7.25 -0.83 12.92
C LYS A 64 7.12 -2.28 13.39
N ARG A 65 5.90 -2.80 13.53
CA ARG A 65 5.64 -4.18 13.97
C ARG A 65 6.10 -5.25 12.98
N VAL A 66 6.32 -4.90 11.73
CA VAL A 66 6.84 -5.83 10.71
C VAL A 66 8.33 -5.66 10.44
N ARG A 67 9.04 -4.81 11.21
CA ARG A 67 10.47 -4.53 11.05
C ARG A 67 11.31 -5.80 10.92
N ASP A 68 11.09 -6.79 11.78
CA ASP A 68 11.87 -8.03 11.81
C ASP A 68 11.66 -8.93 10.58
N PHE A 69 10.56 -8.74 9.86
CA PHE A 69 10.29 -9.45 8.61
C PHE A 69 10.90 -8.76 7.39
N ILE A 70 11.21 -7.46 7.49
CA ILE A 70 11.74 -6.64 6.39
C ILE A 70 13.26 -6.83 6.26
N GLY A 71 13.98 -6.89 7.39
CA GLY A 71 15.43 -6.98 7.39
C GLY A 71 16.12 -5.63 7.18
N ASP A 72 17.34 -5.65 6.63
CA ASP A 72 18.21 -4.48 6.52
C ASP A 72 18.38 -3.99 5.07
N GLU A 73 17.55 -4.46 4.16
CA GLU A 73 17.53 -4.06 2.76
C GLU A 73 16.46 -2.99 2.50
N PRO A 74 16.62 -2.15 1.45
CA PRO A 74 15.57 -1.27 1.00
C PRO A 74 14.29 -2.05 0.68
N PHE A 75 13.15 -1.49 1.01
CA PHE A 75 11.88 -2.16 0.83
C PHE A 75 10.83 -1.27 0.17
N PHE A 76 9.90 -1.93 -0.51
CA PHE A 76 8.73 -1.26 -1.07
C PHE A 76 7.59 -1.26 -0.06
N MET A 77 6.83 -0.17 -0.05
CA MET A 77 5.58 -0.07 0.70
C MET A 77 4.47 0.48 -0.20
N THR A 78 3.29 -0.08 -0.06
CA THR A 78 2.07 0.45 -0.66
C THR A 78 0.88 0.23 0.28
N TYR A 79 -0.22 0.92 -0.01
CA TYR A 79 -1.50 0.69 0.67
C TYR A 79 -2.23 -0.48 0.01
N GLY A 80 -3.01 -1.23 0.81
CA GLY A 80 -3.67 -2.45 0.35
C GLY A 80 -4.87 -2.21 -0.58
N ASP A 81 -5.33 -0.97 -0.69
CA ASP A 81 -6.46 -0.53 -1.51
C ASP A 81 -6.04 0.34 -2.71
N GLY A 82 -4.74 0.56 -2.90
CA GLY A 82 -4.20 1.32 -4.01
C GLY A 82 -3.83 0.43 -5.20
N VAL A 83 -4.33 0.77 -6.39
CA VAL A 83 -3.94 0.14 -7.66
C VAL A 83 -3.39 1.21 -8.58
N SER A 84 -2.24 0.94 -9.21
CA SER A 84 -1.54 1.88 -10.09
C SER A 84 -0.75 1.13 -11.15
N ASP A 85 -0.41 1.83 -12.20
CA ASP A 85 0.49 1.42 -13.29
C ASP A 85 1.93 1.93 -13.10
N VAL A 86 2.30 2.30 -11.87
CA VAL A 86 3.64 2.78 -11.56
C VAL A 86 4.71 1.74 -11.94
N ASP A 87 5.74 2.17 -12.66
CA ASP A 87 6.91 1.33 -12.92
C ASP A 87 7.76 1.21 -11.65
N ILE A 88 7.61 0.07 -10.96
CA ILE A 88 8.28 -0.24 -9.70
C ILE A 88 9.81 -0.27 -9.88
N ASN A 89 10.30 -0.75 -11.02
CA ASN A 89 11.73 -0.80 -11.30
C ASN A 89 12.30 0.61 -11.49
N ALA A 90 11.61 1.46 -12.25
CA ALA A 90 11.98 2.86 -12.42
C ALA A 90 11.97 3.63 -11.09
N LEU A 91 10.99 3.37 -10.23
CA LEU A 91 10.90 3.96 -8.89
C LEU A 91 12.11 3.54 -8.02
N TYR A 92 12.50 2.28 -8.07
CA TYR A 92 13.65 1.77 -7.33
C TYR A 92 14.98 2.33 -7.85
N GLU A 93 15.19 2.38 -9.17
CA GLU A 93 16.40 2.98 -9.76
C GLU A 93 16.51 4.47 -9.43
N PHE A 94 15.37 5.18 -9.44
CA PHE A 94 15.32 6.57 -9.02
C PHE A 94 15.69 6.72 -7.54
N HIS A 95 15.20 5.86 -6.66
CA HIS A 95 15.54 5.83 -5.24
C HIS A 95 17.04 5.65 -5.02
N LYS A 96 17.64 4.62 -5.63
CA LYS A 96 19.09 4.36 -5.54
C LYS A 96 19.94 5.53 -6.01
N LYS A 97 19.55 6.15 -7.13
CA LYS A 97 20.27 7.29 -7.69
C LYS A 97 20.26 8.50 -6.76
N ASN A 98 19.17 8.74 -6.06
CA ASN A 98 19.03 9.92 -5.21
C ASN A 98 19.54 9.71 -3.77
N GLY A 99 19.69 8.47 -3.31
CA GLY A 99 20.28 8.13 -2.00
C GLY A 99 19.53 8.75 -0.81
N ARG A 100 18.20 8.86 -0.91
CA ARG A 100 17.35 9.40 0.17
C ARG A 100 16.74 8.27 0.98
N LEU A 101 16.31 8.57 2.22
CA LEU A 101 15.69 7.58 3.09
C LEU A 101 14.33 7.09 2.60
N ALA A 102 13.61 7.92 1.86
CA ALA A 102 12.33 7.58 1.27
C ALA A 102 12.20 8.20 -0.12
N THR A 103 11.58 7.47 -1.02
CA THR A 103 11.16 7.93 -2.35
C THR A 103 9.71 7.55 -2.52
N MET A 104 8.89 8.48 -2.96
CA MET A 104 7.45 8.32 -3.09
C MET A 104 7.01 8.61 -4.52
N SER A 105 6.14 7.78 -5.05
CA SER A 105 5.43 8.11 -6.28
C SER A 105 4.44 9.23 -6.04
N ALA A 106 4.35 10.14 -6.98
CA ALA A 106 3.46 11.28 -6.91
C ALA A 106 2.65 11.41 -8.20
N VAL A 107 1.40 11.81 -8.06
CA VAL A 107 0.49 11.99 -9.19
C VAL A 107 -0.17 13.36 -9.13
N ASN A 108 -0.30 13.99 -10.29
CA ASN A 108 -1.10 15.20 -10.40
C ASN A 108 -2.56 14.81 -10.59
N VAL A 109 -3.35 15.00 -9.55
CA VAL A 109 -4.81 14.82 -9.62
C VAL A 109 -5.39 16.16 -10.03
N GLY A 110 -5.66 16.34 -11.31
CA GLY A 110 -6.40 17.49 -11.80
C GLY A 110 -7.69 17.66 -10.99
N GLN A 111 -8.10 18.89 -10.72
CA GLN A 111 -9.37 19.15 -10.04
C GLN A 111 -10.52 18.54 -10.86
N GLN A 112 -11.38 17.77 -10.20
CA GLN A 112 -12.54 17.15 -10.87
C GLN A 112 -13.67 18.15 -11.14
N PHE A 113 -13.64 19.31 -10.47
CA PHE A 113 -14.69 20.33 -10.50
C PHE A 113 -14.13 21.70 -10.89
N GLY A 114 -14.96 22.55 -11.48
CA GLY A 114 -14.61 23.94 -11.76
C GLY A 114 -14.36 24.74 -10.47
N VAL A 115 -13.51 25.74 -10.58
CA VAL A 115 -13.16 26.63 -9.46
C VAL A 115 -14.14 27.80 -9.43
N LEU A 116 -14.63 28.14 -8.24
CA LEU A 116 -15.51 29.27 -7.97
C LEU A 116 -14.78 30.29 -7.09
N ASP A 117 -14.72 31.53 -7.57
CA ASP A 117 -14.37 32.65 -6.71
C ASP A 117 -15.64 33.26 -6.14
N ILE A 118 -15.77 33.23 -4.81
CA ILE A 118 -16.98 33.68 -4.10
C ILE A 118 -16.65 34.93 -3.29
N GLU A 119 -17.40 35.99 -3.54
CA GLU A 119 -17.32 37.25 -2.79
C GLU A 119 -17.89 37.10 -1.38
N ASN A 120 -17.57 38.04 -0.47
CA ASN A 120 -18.03 38.02 0.92
C ASN A 120 -19.57 38.05 1.08
N ASP A 121 -20.28 38.49 0.06
CA ASP A 121 -21.75 38.56 0.04
C ASP A 121 -22.39 37.30 -0.57
N GLY A 122 -21.57 36.28 -0.90
CA GLY A 122 -22.01 35.01 -1.46
C GLY A 122 -22.20 34.99 -2.98
N ARG A 123 -21.89 36.10 -3.68
CA ARG A 123 -21.93 36.11 -5.15
C ARG A 123 -20.73 35.39 -5.73
N ILE A 124 -20.95 34.63 -6.81
CA ILE A 124 -19.88 34.06 -7.62
C ILE A 124 -19.34 35.15 -8.53
N SER A 125 -18.11 35.60 -8.25
CA SER A 125 -17.44 36.62 -9.07
C SER A 125 -16.77 36.01 -10.30
N GLN A 126 -16.31 34.75 -10.20
CA GLN A 126 -15.73 34.04 -11.33
C GLN A 126 -16.05 32.55 -11.24
N PHE A 127 -16.40 31.96 -12.37
CA PHE A 127 -16.39 30.53 -12.60
C PHE A 127 -15.32 30.21 -13.64
N ARG A 128 -14.43 29.29 -13.30
CA ARG A 128 -13.40 28.81 -14.21
C ARG A 128 -13.49 27.29 -14.33
N GLU A 129 -13.62 26.83 -15.57
CA GLU A 129 -13.54 25.39 -15.85
C GLU A 129 -12.16 24.86 -15.40
N LYS A 130 -12.12 23.60 -14.98
CA LYS A 130 -10.92 22.93 -14.49
C LYS A 130 -9.77 23.01 -15.50
N ASN A 131 -8.56 23.24 -14.98
CA ASN A 131 -7.33 23.11 -15.74
C ASN A 131 -6.44 22.05 -15.05
N ASN A 132 -5.67 21.27 -15.81
CA ASN A 132 -4.75 20.27 -15.26
C ASN A 132 -3.69 20.86 -14.31
N SER A 133 -3.45 22.17 -14.40
CA SER A 133 -2.57 22.90 -13.48
C SER A 133 -3.20 23.27 -12.13
N ASP A 134 -4.51 23.12 -11.97
CA ASP A 134 -5.24 23.51 -10.77
C ASP A 134 -5.19 22.43 -9.66
N GLY A 135 -4.74 21.20 -10.01
CA GLY A 135 -4.56 20.11 -9.07
C GLY A 135 -3.19 20.11 -8.43
N GLY A 136 -3.14 19.90 -7.13
CA GLY A 136 -1.89 19.63 -6.42
C GLY A 136 -1.32 18.25 -6.77
N VAL A 137 -0.02 18.10 -6.59
CA VAL A 137 0.64 16.79 -6.63
C VAL A 137 0.39 16.08 -5.32
N ILE A 138 -0.15 14.87 -5.37
CA ILE A 138 -0.46 14.07 -4.18
C ILE A 138 0.34 12.77 -4.16
N ASN A 139 0.45 12.17 -2.97
CA ASN A 139 1.02 10.84 -2.78
C ASN A 139 0.18 9.79 -3.52
N ALA A 140 0.82 9.07 -4.45
CA ALA A 140 0.18 7.99 -5.21
C ALA A 140 0.24 6.63 -4.51
N GLY A 141 0.81 6.56 -3.29
CA GLY A 141 0.74 5.38 -2.42
C GLY A 141 1.82 4.31 -2.66
N TYR A 142 2.78 4.54 -3.54
CA TYR A 142 3.89 3.61 -3.79
C TYR A 142 5.20 4.26 -3.37
N MET A 143 5.95 3.57 -2.50
CA MET A 143 7.15 4.11 -1.89
C MET A 143 8.27 3.09 -1.88
N VAL A 144 9.51 3.57 -1.95
CA VAL A 144 10.73 2.82 -1.62
C VAL A 144 11.37 3.47 -0.42
N MET A 145 11.76 2.67 0.55
CA MET A 145 12.31 3.17 1.80
C MET A 145 13.55 2.41 2.22
N GLU A 146 14.47 3.13 2.84
CA GLU A 146 15.61 2.57 3.54
C GLU A 146 15.21 2.13 4.96
N PRO A 147 15.81 1.05 5.51
CA PRO A 147 15.49 0.56 6.84
C PRO A 147 15.66 1.60 7.96
N GLN A 148 16.49 2.62 7.76
CA GLN A 148 16.67 3.70 8.74
C GLN A 148 15.39 4.50 9.00
N ILE A 149 14.38 4.39 8.14
CA ILE A 149 13.07 5.01 8.33
C ILE A 149 12.40 4.59 9.65
N PHE A 150 12.70 3.38 10.14
CA PHE A 150 12.14 2.88 11.38
C PHE A 150 12.55 3.69 12.62
N SER A 151 13.67 4.41 12.57
CA SER A 151 14.11 5.28 13.68
C SER A 151 13.19 6.50 13.87
N TYR A 152 12.38 6.83 12.88
CA TYR A 152 11.42 7.94 12.91
C TYR A 152 10.01 7.50 13.37
N ILE A 153 9.81 6.21 13.66
CA ILE A 153 8.53 5.64 14.10
C ILE A 153 8.59 5.39 15.60
N GLU A 154 7.84 6.16 16.38
CA GLU A 154 7.88 6.09 17.85
C GLU A 154 7.12 4.88 18.39
N GLY A 155 5.92 4.59 17.90
CA GLY A 155 5.10 3.50 18.43
C GLY A 155 3.82 3.27 17.61
N ASP A 156 2.88 2.56 18.23
CA ASP A 156 1.63 2.13 17.59
C ASP A 156 0.74 3.28 17.11
N ASP A 157 0.77 4.42 17.80
CA ASP A 157 -0.03 5.60 17.48
C ASP A 157 0.60 6.49 16.39
N THR A 158 1.75 6.10 15.86
CA THR A 158 2.44 6.88 14.83
C THR A 158 1.71 6.78 13.50
N VAL A 159 1.26 7.91 12.98
CA VAL A 159 0.75 8.04 11.61
C VAL A 159 1.95 8.28 10.69
N PHE A 160 2.24 7.32 9.80
CA PHE A 160 3.45 7.32 8.97
C PHE A 160 3.54 8.55 8.06
N GLU A 161 2.41 8.97 7.50
CA GLU A 161 2.27 10.07 6.55
C GLU A 161 2.46 11.47 7.19
N LYS A 162 2.54 11.51 8.52
CA LYS A 162 2.80 12.74 9.30
C LYS A 162 4.25 12.78 9.74
N GLN A 163 4.49 12.64 11.05
CA GLN A 163 5.82 12.84 11.64
C GLN A 163 6.97 12.10 10.94
N PRO A 164 6.90 10.79 10.61
CA PRO A 164 8.01 10.13 9.94
C PRO A 164 8.34 10.72 8.57
N ILE A 165 7.33 10.91 7.71
CA ILE A 165 7.55 11.47 6.37
C ILE A 165 7.98 12.94 6.45
N GLU A 166 7.36 13.75 7.30
CA GLU A 166 7.71 15.17 7.49
C GLU A 166 9.16 15.36 8.00
N LYS A 167 9.65 14.42 8.83
CA LYS A 167 11.04 14.49 9.35
C LYS A 167 12.10 14.10 8.32
N VAL A 168 11.75 13.35 7.27
CA VAL A 168 12.70 12.88 6.25
C VAL A 168 12.56 13.63 4.92
N ALA A 169 11.52 14.46 4.75
CA ALA A 169 11.33 15.34 3.59
C ALA A 169 12.30 16.53 3.66
#